data_fca16a14362ab2413dd36b0f0a2a1631
#
_entry.id   fca16a14362ab2413dd36b0f0a2a1631
#
_cell.length_a   1.000
_cell.length_b   1.000
_cell.length_c   1.000
_cell.angle_alpha   90.00
_cell.angle_beta   90.00
_cell.angle_gamma   90.00
#
_symmetry.space_group_name_H-M   'P 1'
#
loop_
_entity.id
_entity.type
_entity.pdbx_description
1 polymer ?
#
loop_
_entity_poly.entity_id
_entity_poly.type
_entity_poly.pdbx_seq_one_letter_code
_entity_poly.pdbx_strand_id
1 'polypeptide(L)'
;MKAIVVTGVSTGIGHAAVKVLLDKGFRVFGSVRKQADADRLSAEFGEAFSPLIFDVTDEAAINEAADCVREALGGQTLGGLVNNAGIAVPGPLTELATDEFRQQLEVNLVGPFMVTKAFAPLLGADQTLAGSPGRIVNISSVAGIRAMPFVGPYAASKFGLEGYSEALR
;
A
#
# COMPACT_ATOMS: atom_id res chain seq x y z
N MET A 1 18.14 -2.23 -11.34
CA MET A 1 17.67 -1.54 -10.10
C MET A 1 16.42 -2.28 -9.63
N LYS A 2 16.34 -2.69 -8.34
CA LYS A 2 15.12 -3.32 -7.83
C LYS A 2 14.03 -2.27 -7.67
N ALA A 3 12.80 -2.64 -7.98
CA ALA A 3 11.63 -1.77 -7.88
C ALA A 3 10.78 -2.12 -6.65
N ILE A 4 10.19 -1.11 -6.01
CA ILE A 4 9.30 -1.23 -4.85
C ILE A 4 8.00 -0.49 -5.14
N VAL A 5 6.87 -1.08 -4.82
CA VAL A 5 5.57 -0.41 -4.80
C VAL A 5 5.26 0.05 -3.37
N VAL A 6 4.81 1.30 -3.20
CA VAL A 6 4.39 1.85 -1.89
C VAL A 6 3.01 2.49 -2.06
N THR A 7 2.03 2.11 -1.26
CA THR A 7 0.70 2.73 -1.31
C THR A 7 0.60 3.94 -0.38
N GLY A 8 -0.14 5.00 -0.81
CA GLY A 8 -0.44 6.16 0.02
C GLY A 8 0.77 7.07 0.29
N VAL A 9 1.47 7.50 -0.78
CA VAL A 9 2.74 8.24 -0.66
C VAL A 9 2.61 9.76 -0.70
N SER A 10 1.39 10.30 -0.75
CA SER A 10 1.19 11.75 -0.85
C SER A 10 1.74 12.53 0.34
N THR A 11 1.74 11.95 1.53
CA THR A 11 2.22 12.56 2.79
C THR A 11 2.69 11.50 3.80
N GLY A 12 3.19 11.94 4.95
CA GLY A 12 3.43 11.11 6.13
C GLY A 12 4.46 9.99 5.93
N ILE A 13 4.15 8.81 6.49
CA ILE A 13 5.07 7.65 6.49
C ILE A 13 5.37 7.18 5.06
N GLY A 14 4.36 7.13 4.19
CA GLY A 14 4.55 6.70 2.80
C GLY A 14 5.51 7.61 2.03
N HIS A 15 5.36 8.93 2.16
CA HIS A 15 6.26 9.91 1.56
C HIS A 15 7.70 9.75 2.06
N ALA A 16 7.87 9.64 3.39
CA ALA A 16 9.19 9.44 3.98
C ALA A 16 9.84 8.11 3.54
N ALA A 17 9.05 7.05 3.42
CA ALA A 17 9.52 5.76 2.94
C ALA A 17 10.01 5.83 1.48
N VAL A 18 9.29 6.54 0.60
CA VAL A 18 9.74 6.78 -0.79
C VAL A 18 11.12 7.43 -0.80
N LYS A 19 11.31 8.51 -0.04
CA LYS A 19 12.60 9.20 0.03
C LYS A 19 13.74 8.26 0.43
N VAL A 20 13.53 7.50 1.51
CA VAL A 20 14.55 6.54 2.00
C VAL A 20 14.85 5.44 0.97
N LEU A 21 13.83 4.95 0.26
CA LEU A 21 14.00 3.91 -0.75
C LEU A 21 14.78 4.44 -1.96
N LEU A 22 14.48 5.66 -2.42
CA LEU A 22 15.20 6.31 -3.52
C LEU A 22 16.67 6.57 -3.14
N ASP A 23 16.93 7.06 -1.93
CA ASP A 23 18.29 7.28 -1.40
C ASP A 23 19.11 5.97 -1.34
N LYS A 24 18.43 4.82 -1.20
CA LYS A 24 19.04 3.48 -1.24
C LYS A 24 19.17 2.89 -2.66
N GLY A 25 18.82 3.65 -3.68
CA GLY A 25 18.96 3.23 -5.08
C GLY A 25 17.85 2.30 -5.58
N PHE A 26 16.68 2.27 -4.95
CA PHE A 26 15.50 1.58 -5.48
C PHE A 26 14.77 2.48 -6.49
N ARG A 27 14.11 1.87 -7.47
CA ARG A 27 13.03 2.51 -8.22
C ARG A 27 11.74 2.38 -7.40
N VAL A 28 10.97 3.45 -7.28
CA VAL A 28 9.74 3.43 -6.50
C VAL A 28 8.53 3.76 -7.34
N PHE A 29 7.52 2.89 -7.28
CA PHE A 29 6.17 3.16 -7.76
C PHE A 29 5.32 3.56 -6.56
N GLY A 30 4.83 4.79 -6.53
CA GLY A 30 4.11 5.34 -5.39
C GLY A 30 2.65 5.64 -5.68
N SER A 31 1.69 5.06 -4.92
CA SER A 31 0.29 5.36 -5.17
C SER A 31 -0.18 6.64 -4.52
N VAL A 32 -0.93 7.41 -5.28
CA VAL A 32 -1.66 8.61 -4.86
C VAL A 32 -3.08 8.57 -5.42
N ARG A 33 -4.00 9.37 -4.85
CA ARG A 33 -5.39 9.43 -5.33
C ARG A 33 -5.65 10.57 -6.31
N LYS A 34 -4.78 11.56 -6.38
CA LYS A 34 -4.98 12.78 -7.15
C LYS A 34 -3.83 13.04 -8.11
N GLN A 35 -4.15 13.49 -9.32
CA GLN A 35 -3.17 13.89 -10.32
C GLN A 35 -2.19 14.96 -9.78
N ALA A 36 -2.70 15.96 -9.05
CA ALA A 36 -1.85 17.00 -8.46
C ALA A 36 -0.77 16.48 -7.51
N ASP A 37 -1.05 15.41 -6.75
CA ASP A 37 -0.03 14.75 -5.92
C ASP A 37 0.97 13.97 -6.78
N ALA A 38 0.52 13.34 -7.86
CA ALA A 38 1.39 12.64 -8.80
C ALA A 38 2.40 13.60 -9.44
N ASP A 39 1.91 14.74 -9.93
CA ASP A 39 2.74 15.78 -10.56
C ASP A 39 3.76 16.36 -9.59
N ARG A 40 3.32 16.70 -8.37
CA ARG A 40 4.18 17.22 -7.30
C ARG A 40 5.29 16.23 -6.92
N LEU A 41 4.94 14.96 -6.70
CA LEU A 41 5.92 13.95 -6.29
C LEU A 41 6.87 13.57 -7.43
N SER A 42 6.41 13.58 -8.68
CA SER A 42 7.28 13.39 -9.85
C SER A 42 8.32 14.51 -9.97
N ALA A 43 7.91 15.74 -9.73
CA ALA A 43 8.83 16.87 -9.71
C ALA A 43 9.81 16.82 -8.53
N GLU A 44 9.38 16.33 -7.36
CA GLU A 44 10.19 16.22 -6.14
C GLU A 44 11.23 15.10 -6.24
N PHE A 45 10.83 13.92 -6.73
CA PHE A 45 11.64 12.70 -6.65
C PHE A 45 12.36 12.31 -7.94
N GLY A 46 11.99 12.91 -9.08
CA GLY A 46 12.65 12.68 -10.36
C GLY A 46 12.41 11.30 -10.97
N GLU A 47 13.28 10.88 -11.89
CA GLU A 47 13.08 9.74 -12.78
C GLU A 47 13.00 8.36 -12.08
N ALA A 48 13.57 8.22 -10.90
CA ALA A 48 13.52 6.97 -10.14
C ALA A 48 12.18 6.74 -9.43
N PHE A 49 11.29 7.74 -9.43
CA PHE A 49 9.93 7.67 -8.93
C PHE A 49 8.92 7.64 -10.08
N SER A 50 7.92 6.77 -9.96
CA SER A 50 6.79 6.69 -10.90
C SER A 50 5.49 6.71 -10.11
N PRO A 51 4.62 7.73 -10.28
CA PRO A 51 3.33 7.77 -9.61
C PRO A 51 2.38 6.73 -10.19
N LEU A 52 1.56 6.14 -9.34
CA LEU A 52 0.39 5.33 -9.68
C LEU A 52 -0.85 6.04 -9.15
N ILE A 53 -1.89 6.19 -9.95
CA ILE A 53 -3.10 6.91 -9.53
C ILE A 53 -4.21 5.91 -9.29
N PHE A 54 -4.46 5.57 -8.03
CA PHE A 54 -5.59 4.74 -7.60
C PHE A 54 -5.95 4.98 -6.14
N ASP A 55 -7.22 4.73 -5.80
CA ASP A 55 -7.66 4.50 -4.43
C ASP A 55 -7.53 3.01 -4.10
N VAL A 56 -7.09 2.67 -2.89
CA VAL A 56 -6.93 1.26 -2.46
C VAL A 56 -8.27 0.53 -2.30
N THR A 57 -9.38 1.23 -2.46
CA THR A 57 -10.75 0.69 -2.48
C THR A 57 -11.27 0.44 -3.90
N ASP A 58 -10.51 0.78 -4.95
CA ASP A 58 -10.87 0.57 -6.36
C ASP A 58 -10.05 -0.59 -6.95
N GLU A 59 -10.65 -1.80 -6.95
CA GLU A 59 -9.98 -3.02 -7.44
C GLU A 59 -9.62 -2.93 -8.93
N ALA A 60 -10.42 -2.24 -9.74
CA ALA A 60 -10.13 -2.08 -11.16
C ALA A 60 -8.88 -1.22 -11.39
N ALA A 61 -8.83 -0.05 -10.75
CA ALA A 61 -7.67 0.84 -10.83
C ALA A 61 -6.39 0.22 -10.23
N ILE A 62 -6.50 -0.61 -9.18
CA ILE A 62 -5.38 -1.37 -8.63
C ILE A 62 -4.83 -2.37 -9.66
N ASN A 63 -5.70 -3.10 -10.38
CA ASN A 63 -5.28 -4.05 -11.39
C ASN A 63 -4.60 -3.35 -12.57
N GLU A 64 -5.15 -2.23 -13.06
CA GLU A 64 -4.51 -1.41 -14.10
C GLU A 64 -3.11 -0.92 -13.66
N ALA A 65 -2.98 -0.49 -12.41
CA ALA A 65 -1.69 -0.10 -11.86
C ALA A 65 -0.69 -1.27 -11.79
N ALA A 66 -1.15 -2.48 -11.46
CA ALA A 66 -0.31 -3.67 -11.45
C ALA A 66 0.17 -4.03 -12.86
N ASP A 67 -0.67 -3.88 -13.89
CA ASP A 67 -0.30 -4.10 -15.28
C ASP A 67 0.73 -3.06 -15.76
N CYS A 68 0.55 -1.79 -15.43
CA CYS A 68 1.55 -0.74 -15.71
C CYS A 68 2.92 -1.06 -15.07
N VAL A 69 2.93 -1.54 -13.83
CA VAL A 69 4.17 -1.94 -13.14
C VAL A 69 4.77 -3.18 -13.81
N ARG A 70 3.96 -4.16 -14.21
CA ARG A 70 4.42 -5.36 -14.96
C ARG A 70 5.16 -4.97 -16.22
N GLU A 71 4.59 -4.09 -17.02
CA GLU A 71 5.21 -3.58 -18.24
C GLU A 71 6.55 -2.89 -17.95
N ALA A 72 6.55 -2.01 -16.93
CA ALA A 72 7.75 -1.26 -16.55
C ALA A 72 8.87 -2.11 -15.95
N LEU A 73 8.55 -3.31 -15.43
CA LEU A 73 9.53 -4.28 -14.93
C LEU A 73 10.21 -5.10 -16.03
N GLY A 74 9.64 -5.14 -17.25
CA GLY A 74 10.26 -5.81 -18.41
C GLY A 74 10.62 -7.27 -18.17
N GLY A 75 9.74 -8.03 -17.53
CA GLY A 75 9.95 -9.44 -17.21
C GLY A 75 10.74 -9.72 -15.92
N GLN A 76 11.05 -8.71 -15.13
CA GLN A 76 11.70 -8.88 -13.83
C GLN A 76 10.69 -8.92 -12.68
N THR A 77 11.06 -9.57 -11.57
CA THR A 77 10.25 -9.56 -10.35
C THR A 77 10.29 -8.20 -9.66
N LEU A 78 9.17 -7.82 -9.04
CA LEU A 78 9.08 -6.69 -8.11
C LEU A 78 9.85 -7.03 -6.82
N GLY A 79 10.69 -6.11 -6.34
CA GLY A 79 11.49 -6.32 -5.12
C GLY A 79 10.69 -6.23 -3.82
N GLY A 80 9.57 -5.51 -3.83
CA GLY A 80 8.70 -5.42 -2.65
C GLY A 80 7.43 -4.60 -2.87
N LEU A 81 6.47 -4.85 -1.99
CA LEU A 81 5.22 -4.12 -1.85
C LEU A 81 5.09 -3.60 -0.42
N VAL A 82 4.84 -2.30 -0.25
CA VAL A 82 4.56 -1.68 1.05
C VAL A 82 3.10 -1.21 1.07
N ASN A 83 2.24 -1.92 1.78
CA ASN A 83 0.88 -1.51 2.07
C ASN A 83 0.90 -0.49 3.21
N ASN A 84 0.95 0.80 2.84
CA ASN A 84 1.03 1.92 3.78
C ASN A 84 -0.24 2.77 3.80
N ALA A 85 -1.01 2.82 2.72
CA ALA A 85 -2.27 3.59 2.69
C ALA A 85 -3.18 3.19 3.85
N GLY A 86 -3.74 4.20 4.53
CA GLY A 86 -4.63 3.97 5.67
C GLY A 86 -5.24 5.25 6.18
N ILE A 87 -6.35 5.09 6.89
CA ILE A 87 -7.09 6.17 7.55
C ILE A 87 -7.38 5.82 9.01
N ALA A 88 -7.62 6.83 9.82
CA ALA A 88 -8.16 6.69 11.16
C ALA A 88 -9.26 7.72 11.37
N VAL A 89 -10.45 7.26 11.71
CA VAL A 89 -11.59 8.11 12.13
C VAL A 89 -11.87 7.79 13.58
N PRO A 90 -11.43 8.65 14.52
CA PRO A 90 -11.65 8.44 15.95
C PRO A 90 -13.07 8.84 16.33
N GLY A 91 -13.62 8.17 17.34
CA GLY A 91 -14.92 8.48 17.90
C GLY A 91 -15.38 7.43 18.92
N PRO A 92 -16.37 7.76 19.79
CA PRO A 92 -17.01 6.79 20.65
C PRO A 92 -17.70 5.72 19.80
N LEU A 93 -17.48 4.44 20.10
CA LEU A 93 -18.06 3.33 19.31
C LEU A 93 -19.58 3.36 19.22
N THR A 94 -20.24 3.90 20.25
CA THR A 94 -21.71 4.01 20.31
C THR A 94 -22.28 5.13 19.44
N GLU A 95 -21.44 6.06 18.98
CA GLU A 95 -21.85 7.26 18.23
C GLU A 95 -21.30 7.27 16.80
N LEU A 96 -20.31 6.42 16.51
CA LEU A 96 -19.71 6.33 15.19
C LEU A 96 -20.72 5.79 14.16
N ALA A 97 -20.81 6.46 13.02
CA ALA A 97 -21.66 5.97 11.94
C ALA A 97 -21.13 4.63 11.40
N THR A 98 -22.06 3.72 11.06
CA THR A 98 -21.69 2.40 10.52
C THR A 98 -20.83 2.52 9.27
N ASP A 99 -21.06 3.54 8.44
CA ASP A 99 -20.29 3.74 7.21
C ASP A 99 -18.86 4.20 7.49
N GLU A 100 -18.62 4.98 8.54
CA GLU A 100 -17.27 5.33 9.00
C GLU A 100 -16.50 4.09 9.50
N PHE A 101 -17.22 3.17 10.16
CA PHE A 101 -16.66 1.87 10.55
C PHE A 101 -16.26 1.05 9.32
N ARG A 102 -17.20 0.89 8.38
CA ARG A 102 -16.96 0.15 7.12
C ARG A 102 -15.81 0.74 6.31
N GLN A 103 -15.77 2.07 6.18
CA GLN A 103 -14.73 2.75 5.44
C GLN A 103 -13.32 2.47 5.99
N GLN A 104 -13.18 2.43 7.32
CA GLN A 104 -11.87 2.12 7.92
C GLN A 104 -11.45 0.68 7.67
N LEU A 105 -12.36 -0.28 7.71
CA LEU A 105 -12.06 -1.67 7.34
C LEU A 105 -11.75 -1.78 5.84
N GLU A 106 -12.51 -1.11 5.00
CA GLU A 106 -12.31 -1.13 3.54
C GLU A 106 -10.91 -0.62 3.17
N VAL A 107 -10.54 0.55 3.68
CA VAL A 107 -9.23 1.13 3.36
C VAL A 107 -8.06 0.38 4.02
N ASN A 108 -8.19 0.03 5.31
CA ASN A 108 -7.05 -0.45 6.10
C ASN A 108 -6.85 -1.97 6.07
N LEU A 109 -7.85 -2.74 5.63
CA LEU A 109 -7.80 -4.21 5.64
C LEU A 109 -8.12 -4.79 4.25
N VAL A 110 -9.28 -4.44 3.68
CA VAL A 110 -9.67 -4.94 2.35
C VAL A 110 -8.75 -4.37 1.26
N GLY A 111 -8.39 -3.08 1.34
CA GLY A 111 -7.44 -2.45 0.43
C GLY A 111 -6.09 -3.16 0.36
N PRO A 112 -5.37 -3.39 1.46
CA PRO A 112 -4.15 -4.20 1.48
C PRO A 112 -4.33 -5.60 0.90
N PHE A 113 -5.48 -6.26 1.11
CA PHE A 113 -5.78 -7.54 0.48
C PHE A 113 -5.87 -7.41 -1.05
N MET A 114 -6.65 -6.45 -1.58
CA MET A 114 -6.80 -6.24 -3.02
C MET A 114 -5.45 -5.89 -3.68
N VAL A 115 -4.71 -4.96 -3.09
CA VAL A 115 -3.38 -4.58 -3.59
C VAL A 115 -2.43 -5.77 -3.57
N THR A 116 -2.38 -6.53 -2.48
CA THR A 116 -1.52 -7.71 -2.40
C THR A 116 -1.89 -8.75 -3.45
N LYS A 117 -3.19 -9.02 -3.65
CA LYS A 117 -3.69 -9.95 -4.67
C LYS A 117 -3.24 -9.56 -6.08
N ALA A 118 -3.36 -8.27 -6.43
CA ALA A 118 -2.98 -7.76 -7.75
C ALA A 118 -1.47 -7.81 -7.99
N PHE A 119 -0.65 -7.50 -6.97
CA PHE A 119 0.80 -7.44 -7.10
C PHE A 119 1.52 -8.77 -6.78
N ALA A 120 0.86 -9.77 -6.17
CA ALA A 120 1.46 -11.05 -5.82
C ALA A 120 2.13 -11.77 -7.01
N PRO A 121 1.57 -11.79 -8.23
CA PRO A 121 2.25 -12.36 -9.38
C PRO A 121 3.62 -11.72 -9.62
N LEU A 122 3.74 -10.40 -9.49
CA LEU A 122 4.98 -9.66 -9.70
C LEU A 122 6.01 -9.90 -8.59
N LEU A 123 5.57 -10.31 -7.41
CA LEU A 123 6.44 -10.61 -6.26
C LEU A 123 7.03 -12.03 -6.30
N GLY A 124 6.81 -12.77 -7.38
CA GLY A 124 7.40 -14.10 -7.60
C GLY A 124 6.40 -15.25 -7.59
N ALA A 125 5.08 -15.00 -7.50
CA ALA A 125 4.08 -16.04 -7.72
C ALA A 125 3.98 -16.42 -9.22
N ASP A 126 4.27 -15.48 -10.13
CA ASP A 126 4.44 -15.74 -11.55
C ASP A 126 5.87 -16.25 -11.82
N GLN A 127 6.00 -17.55 -12.08
CA GLN A 127 7.29 -18.21 -12.31
C GLN A 127 7.93 -17.88 -13.68
N THR A 128 7.25 -17.13 -14.54
CA THR A 128 7.81 -16.66 -15.82
C THR A 128 8.67 -15.41 -15.66
N LEU A 129 8.57 -14.71 -14.52
CA LEU A 129 9.37 -13.54 -14.22
C LEU A 129 10.76 -13.92 -13.69
N ALA A 130 11.78 -13.19 -14.13
CA ALA A 130 13.16 -13.40 -13.72
C ALA A 130 13.49 -12.59 -12.46
N GLY A 131 14.23 -13.19 -11.53
CA GLY A 131 14.70 -12.53 -10.32
C GLY A 131 14.30 -13.24 -9.04
N SER A 132 14.76 -12.70 -7.92
CA SER A 132 14.39 -13.23 -6.60
C SER A 132 12.99 -12.76 -6.18
N PRO A 133 12.22 -13.58 -5.48
CA PRO A 133 10.93 -13.16 -4.93
C PRO A 133 11.03 -11.88 -4.10
N GLY A 134 10.04 -11.02 -4.25
CA GLY A 134 9.89 -9.79 -3.46
C GLY A 134 9.32 -10.04 -2.06
N ARG A 135 9.19 -8.97 -1.29
CA ARG A 135 8.65 -9.01 0.08
C ARG A 135 7.43 -8.10 0.20
N ILE A 136 6.50 -8.50 1.05
CA ILE A 136 5.35 -7.67 1.42
C ILE A 136 5.61 -7.09 2.80
N VAL A 137 5.38 -5.78 2.95
CA VAL A 137 5.43 -5.07 4.22
C VAL A 137 4.08 -4.40 4.43
N ASN A 138 3.36 -4.79 5.47
CA ASN A 138 2.11 -4.16 5.87
C ASN A 138 2.37 -3.18 7.02
N ILE A 139 2.02 -1.91 6.84
CA ILE A 139 2.16 -0.90 7.88
C ILE A 139 0.98 -1.02 8.85
N SER A 140 1.22 -1.71 9.94
CA SER A 140 0.28 -1.88 11.02
C SER A 140 0.34 -0.72 12.04
N SER A 141 0.06 -0.98 13.28
CA SER A 141 0.03 -0.01 14.37
C SER A 141 0.16 -0.71 15.71
N VAL A 142 0.54 0.01 16.75
CA VAL A 142 0.34 -0.43 18.14
C VAL A 142 -1.14 -0.78 18.40
N ALA A 143 -2.08 -0.12 17.69
CA ALA A 143 -3.50 -0.44 17.72
C ALA A 143 -3.86 -1.81 17.12
N GLY A 144 -2.95 -2.47 16.42
CA GLY A 144 -3.10 -3.87 15.95
C GLY A 144 -2.73 -4.91 17.01
N ILE A 145 -2.14 -4.48 18.12
CA ILE A 145 -1.77 -5.33 19.27
C ILE A 145 -2.59 -4.99 20.50
N ARG A 146 -2.89 -3.71 20.69
CA ARG A 146 -3.64 -3.21 21.85
C ARG A 146 -4.63 -2.13 21.42
N ALA A 147 -5.92 -2.42 21.58
CA ALA A 147 -6.97 -1.44 21.32
C ALA A 147 -7.00 -0.35 22.42
N MET A 148 -7.38 0.87 22.01
CA MET A 148 -7.57 2.00 22.91
C MET A 148 -8.98 2.58 22.72
N PRO A 149 -9.56 3.25 23.73
CA PRO A 149 -10.81 3.99 23.56
C PRO A 149 -10.73 4.98 22.39
N PHE A 150 -11.87 5.26 21.77
CA PHE A 150 -12.06 6.17 20.63
C PHE A 150 -11.41 5.78 19.29
N VAL A 151 -10.65 4.69 19.21
CA VAL A 151 -10.05 4.20 17.96
C VAL A 151 -10.47 2.76 17.64
N GLY A 152 -11.66 2.36 18.06
CA GLY A 152 -12.18 0.99 17.93
C GLY A 152 -12.12 0.43 16.50
N PRO A 153 -12.73 1.09 15.49
CA PRO A 153 -12.70 0.60 14.11
C PRO A 153 -11.29 0.55 13.51
N TYR A 154 -10.46 1.55 13.83
CA TYR A 154 -9.07 1.56 13.45
C TYR A 154 -8.31 0.37 14.05
N ALA A 155 -8.47 0.13 15.36
CA ALA A 155 -7.89 -1.02 16.03
C ALA A 155 -8.37 -2.34 15.40
N ALA A 156 -9.68 -2.50 15.18
CA ALA A 156 -10.24 -3.68 14.52
C ALA A 156 -9.60 -3.93 13.15
N SER A 157 -9.42 -2.88 12.34
CA SER A 157 -8.75 -2.98 11.03
C SER A 157 -7.28 -3.40 11.15
N LYS A 158 -6.56 -2.90 12.15
CA LYS A 158 -5.14 -3.21 12.35
C LYS A 158 -4.93 -4.58 12.98
N PHE A 159 -5.78 -5.04 13.89
CA PHE A 159 -5.80 -6.44 14.35
C PHE A 159 -6.09 -7.41 13.19
N GLY A 160 -7.05 -7.06 12.31
CA GLY A 160 -7.31 -7.83 11.10
C GLY A 160 -6.10 -7.89 10.18
N LEU A 161 -5.38 -6.77 10.02
CA LEU A 161 -4.17 -6.70 9.20
C LEU A 161 -3.02 -7.54 9.76
N GLU A 162 -2.88 -7.65 11.10
CA GLU A 162 -1.91 -8.57 11.73
C GLU A 162 -2.24 -10.03 11.40
N GLY A 163 -3.50 -10.46 11.63
CA GLY A 163 -3.92 -11.83 11.29
C GLY A 163 -3.79 -12.14 9.81
N TYR A 164 -4.15 -11.17 8.94
CA TYR A 164 -3.93 -11.29 7.50
C TYR A 164 -2.44 -11.45 7.15
N SER A 165 -1.58 -10.67 7.79
CA SER A 165 -0.13 -10.71 7.55
C SER A 165 0.49 -12.05 7.98
N GLU A 166 0.01 -12.64 9.08
CA GLU A 166 0.42 -13.98 9.52
C GLU A 166 -0.01 -15.06 8.54
N ALA A 167 -1.21 -14.94 7.97
CA ALA A 167 -1.74 -15.90 7.00
C ALA A 167 -1.03 -15.86 5.62
N LEU A 168 -0.29 -14.79 5.33
CA LEU A 168 0.49 -14.63 4.09
C LEU A 168 1.88 -15.29 4.16
N ARG A 169 2.29 -15.85 5.28
CA ARG A 169 3.64 -16.42 5.49
C ARG A 169 3.81 -17.81 4.91
#